data_f0a31bd460d9a2e5e209dffa16d5d91d
#
_entry.id   f0a31bd460d9a2e5e209dffa16d5d91d
#
_cell.length_a   1.000
_cell.length_b   1.000
_cell.length_c   1.000
_cell.angle_alpha   90.00
_cell.angle_beta   90.00
_cell.angle_gamma   90.00
#
_symmetry.space_group_name_H-M   'P 1'
#
loop_
_entity.id
_entity.type
_entity.pdbx_description
1 polymer ?
#
loop_
_entity_poly.entity_id
_entity_poly.type
_entity_poly.pdbx_seq_one_letter_code
_entity_poly.pdbx_strand_id
1 'polypeptide(L)'
;MRGIRKAFGATQALDDVWLDVLPGEVHALIGDNGAGKSTLMKILSGATQADRGQIWIDGQSFEPHDPRHGRKAGVAMIYQELSLAPHLSIEENILLGIEPSKGPFLQWDEIHKRAGAAMRQLGLNHQAPSTRVATLSIAEQQLVELARAVAVGCRVLVLDEPTSSLSRTDIERLFSLIGELRDRGYAVVYISHFLEEVKEVADRFNGLRDG
;
A
#
# COMPACT_ATOMS: atom_id res chain seq x y z
N MET A 1 4.04 14.76 5.31
CA MET A 1 4.84 14.49 6.51
C MET A 1 5.91 15.55 6.61
N ARG A 2 6.14 16.13 7.78
CA ARG A 2 7.12 17.24 7.94
C ARG A 2 7.87 17.11 9.24
N GLY A 3 9.21 17.20 9.17
CA GLY A 3 10.08 17.19 10.33
C GLY A 3 10.03 15.90 11.13
N ILE A 4 9.82 14.76 10.44
CA ILE A 4 9.66 13.47 11.10
C ILE A 4 10.99 13.02 11.68
N ARG A 5 10.99 12.74 13.00
CA ARG A 5 12.12 12.17 13.73
C ARG A 5 11.72 10.88 14.41
N LYS A 6 12.63 9.91 14.39
CA LYS A 6 12.44 8.63 15.06
C LYS A 6 13.79 8.04 15.49
N ALA A 7 13.90 7.67 16.77
CA ALA A 7 15.03 6.93 17.29
C ALA A 7 14.58 5.59 17.90
N PHE A 8 15.42 4.58 17.81
CA PHE A 8 15.27 3.29 18.47
C PHE A 8 16.50 3.07 19.37
N GLY A 9 16.34 3.34 20.66
CA GLY A 9 17.45 3.37 21.58
C GLY A 9 18.49 4.42 21.20
N ALA A 10 19.71 4.02 20.91
CA ALA A 10 20.79 4.92 20.48
C ALA A 10 20.83 5.17 18.96
N THR A 11 20.01 4.47 18.17
CA THR A 11 20.02 4.57 16.71
C THR A 11 18.98 5.56 16.24
N GLN A 12 19.41 6.66 15.60
CA GLN A 12 18.55 7.59 14.89
C GLN A 12 18.15 6.96 13.56
N ALA A 13 16.85 6.66 13.40
CA ALA A 13 16.31 6.05 12.18
C ALA A 13 15.75 7.09 11.21
N LEU A 14 15.30 8.23 11.72
CA LEU A 14 14.83 9.37 10.92
C LEU A 14 15.20 10.68 11.64
N ASP A 15 15.79 11.62 10.91
CA ASP A 15 16.15 12.95 11.43
C ASP A 15 15.68 14.06 10.49
N ASP A 16 14.59 14.72 10.88
CA ASP A 16 13.98 15.85 10.16
C ASP A 16 13.50 15.53 8.73
N VAL A 17 12.93 14.32 8.55
CA VAL A 17 12.49 13.84 7.23
C VAL A 17 11.20 14.51 6.77
N TRP A 18 11.16 14.87 5.51
CA TRP A 18 10.02 15.47 4.82
C TRP A 18 9.57 14.61 3.65
N LEU A 19 8.26 14.41 3.54
CA LEU A 19 7.63 13.71 2.42
C LEU A 19 6.31 14.39 2.08
N ASP A 20 6.17 14.79 0.83
CA ASP A 20 4.96 15.41 0.29
C ASP A 20 4.54 14.68 -0.97
N VAL A 21 3.32 14.11 -0.96
CA VAL A 21 2.76 13.32 -2.07
C VAL A 21 1.41 13.91 -2.46
N LEU A 22 1.21 14.15 -3.73
CA LEU A 22 -0.02 14.75 -4.26
C LEU A 22 -1.02 13.68 -4.71
N PRO A 23 -2.34 13.97 -4.65
CA PRO A 23 -3.33 13.13 -5.31
C PRO A 23 -3.03 13.02 -6.82
N GLY A 24 -3.13 11.80 -7.38
CA GLY A 24 -2.79 11.56 -8.78
C GLY A 24 -1.30 11.64 -9.09
N GLU A 25 -0.45 11.31 -8.10
CA GLU A 25 0.99 11.28 -8.23
C GLU A 25 1.55 9.90 -7.82
N VAL A 26 2.54 9.43 -8.55
CA VAL A 26 3.43 8.36 -8.11
C VAL A 26 4.71 8.99 -7.59
N HIS A 27 4.89 8.97 -6.29
CA HIS A 27 6.05 9.53 -5.60
C HIS A 27 6.98 8.41 -5.14
N ALA A 28 8.17 8.33 -5.71
CA ALA A 28 9.13 7.31 -5.29
C ALA A 28 9.92 7.73 -4.04
N LEU A 29 10.13 6.78 -3.14
CA LEU A 29 11.03 6.90 -2.00
C LEU A 29 12.23 5.97 -2.21
N ILE A 30 13.38 6.54 -2.47
CA ILE A 30 14.61 5.82 -2.81
C ILE A 30 15.59 5.87 -1.63
N GLY A 31 16.37 4.83 -1.45
CA GLY A 31 17.47 4.79 -0.48
C GLY A 31 17.94 3.37 -0.21
N ASP A 32 19.12 3.25 0.34
CA ASP A 32 19.71 1.97 0.70
C ASP A 32 18.93 1.25 1.81
N ASN A 33 19.24 -0.02 2.01
CA ASN A 33 18.67 -0.77 3.14
C ASN A 33 19.15 -0.14 4.45
N GLY A 34 18.21 0.09 5.36
CA GLY A 34 18.50 0.80 6.61
C GLY A 34 18.38 2.32 6.56
N ALA A 35 18.18 2.94 5.39
CA ALA A 35 18.05 4.39 5.25
C ALA A 35 16.84 5.03 5.96
N GLY A 36 15.92 4.23 6.53
CA GLY A 36 14.75 4.73 7.24
C GLY A 36 13.43 4.65 6.47
N LYS A 37 13.42 4.23 5.20
CA LYS A 37 12.21 4.16 4.34
C LYS A 37 11.05 3.42 5.01
N SER A 38 11.29 2.18 5.43
CA SER A 38 10.25 1.36 6.09
C SER A 38 9.83 1.94 7.44
N THR A 39 10.72 2.65 8.16
CA THR A 39 10.37 3.35 9.40
C THR A 39 9.41 4.50 9.13
N LEU A 40 9.69 5.30 8.10
CA LEU A 40 8.82 6.40 7.68
C LEU A 40 7.42 5.90 7.30
N MET A 41 7.34 4.78 6.58
CA MET A 41 6.06 4.17 6.19
C MET A 41 5.33 3.52 7.36
N LYS A 42 6.03 2.91 8.31
CA LYS A 42 5.44 2.41 9.55
C LYS A 42 4.84 3.55 10.39
N ILE A 43 5.44 4.73 10.35
CA ILE A 43 4.88 5.92 11.00
C ILE A 43 3.62 6.39 10.26
N LEU A 44 3.64 6.46 8.93
CA LEU A 44 2.48 6.84 8.13
C LEU A 44 1.30 5.88 8.34
N SER A 45 1.57 4.57 8.40
CA SER A 45 0.54 3.55 8.61
C SER A 45 0.04 3.43 10.07
N GLY A 46 0.72 4.05 11.03
CA GLY A 46 0.41 3.94 12.46
C GLY A 46 0.97 2.70 13.16
N ALA A 47 1.81 1.92 12.49
CA ALA A 47 2.49 0.77 13.11
C ALA A 47 3.60 1.21 14.09
N THR A 48 4.08 2.45 13.97
CA THR A 48 5.07 3.07 14.86
C THR A 48 4.73 4.55 15.00
N GLN A 49 4.95 5.14 16.16
CA GLN A 49 4.77 6.57 16.38
C GLN A 49 6.08 7.33 16.10
N ALA A 50 5.97 8.52 15.50
CA ALA A 50 7.08 9.45 15.41
C ALA A 50 7.40 10.03 16.79
N ASP A 51 8.67 10.31 17.04
CA ASP A 51 9.09 11.01 18.27
C ASP A 51 8.86 12.53 18.13
N ARG A 52 8.96 13.05 16.88
CA ARG A 52 8.66 14.43 16.50
C ARG A 52 8.18 14.51 15.07
N GLY A 53 7.63 15.66 14.71
CA GLY A 53 7.12 15.95 13.38
C GLY A 53 5.60 15.88 13.33
N GLN A 54 5.07 16.10 12.15
CA GLN A 54 3.63 16.15 11.92
C GLN A 54 3.26 15.49 10.61
N ILE A 55 2.07 14.89 10.57
CA ILE A 55 1.51 14.27 9.37
C ILE A 55 0.18 14.94 9.06
N TRP A 56 -0.09 15.15 7.77
CA TRP A 56 -1.38 15.60 7.27
C TRP A 56 -1.84 14.69 6.15
N ILE A 57 -3.13 14.40 6.11
CA ILE A 57 -3.81 13.74 5.00
C ILE A 57 -4.96 14.64 4.58
N ASP A 58 -5.01 15.03 3.31
CA ASP A 58 -5.99 15.97 2.76
C ASP A 58 -6.07 17.29 3.57
N GLY A 59 -4.93 17.80 4.02
CA GLY A 59 -4.83 19.04 4.80
C GLY A 59 -5.28 18.93 6.26
N GLN A 60 -5.74 17.77 6.71
CA GLN A 60 -6.12 17.50 8.09
C GLN A 60 -4.96 16.88 8.86
N SER A 61 -4.71 17.35 10.08
CA SER A 61 -3.71 16.75 10.97
C SER A 61 -4.06 15.29 11.23
N PHE A 62 -3.07 14.43 11.11
CA PHE A 62 -3.22 13.00 11.25
C PHE A 62 -2.18 12.44 12.21
N GLU A 63 -2.66 11.84 13.29
CA GLU A 63 -1.83 11.18 14.31
C GLU A 63 -2.26 9.71 14.43
N PRO A 64 -1.68 8.82 13.64
CA PRO A 64 -2.04 7.41 13.68
C PRO A 64 -1.56 6.75 14.97
N HIS A 65 -2.47 6.10 15.68
CA HIS A 65 -2.18 5.37 16.92
C HIS A 65 -1.99 3.88 16.68
N ASP A 66 -2.59 3.36 15.62
CA ASP A 66 -2.51 1.96 15.20
C ASP A 66 -2.77 1.81 13.68
N PRO A 67 -2.46 0.65 13.09
CA PRO A 67 -2.69 0.43 11.66
C PRO A 67 -4.17 0.48 11.23
N ARG A 68 -5.13 0.27 12.14
CA ARG A 68 -6.57 0.41 11.83
C ARG A 68 -6.94 1.87 11.65
N HIS A 69 -6.33 2.75 12.46
CA HIS A 69 -6.50 4.20 12.32
C HIS A 69 -5.91 4.67 10.97
N GLY A 70 -4.72 4.19 10.60
CA GLY A 70 -4.13 4.47 9.28
C GLY A 70 -5.05 4.07 8.13
N ARG A 71 -5.59 2.85 8.16
CA ARG A 71 -6.54 2.36 7.16
C ARG A 71 -7.82 3.20 7.09
N LYS A 72 -8.40 3.58 8.23
CA LYS A 72 -9.60 4.45 8.27
C LYS A 72 -9.33 5.83 7.68
N ALA A 73 -8.13 6.35 7.80
CA ALA A 73 -7.70 7.61 7.18
C ALA A 73 -7.43 7.47 5.67
N GLY A 74 -7.54 6.25 5.13
CA GLY A 74 -7.34 5.98 3.72
C GLY A 74 -5.89 5.65 3.33
N VAL A 75 -5.04 5.26 4.29
CA VAL A 75 -3.68 4.77 4.02
C VAL A 75 -3.70 3.25 3.92
N ALA A 76 -3.31 2.72 2.77
CA ALA A 76 -3.09 1.29 2.57
C ALA A 76 -1.61 1.03 2.32
N MET A 77 -1.08 0.00 2.97
CA MET A 77 0.31 -0.40 2.81
C MET A 77 0.38 -1.84 2.31
N ILE A 78 1.10 -2.03 1.22
CA ILE A 78 1.42 -3.33 0.64
C ILE A 78 2.90 -3.56 0.89
N TYR A 79 3.18 -4.56 1.69
CA TYR A 79 4.52 -4.94 2.09
C TYR A 79 5.18 -5.84 1.05
N GLN A 80 6.50 -5.91 1.07
CA GLN A 80 7.28 -6.83 0.25
C GLN A 80 6.84 -8.29 0.43
N GLU A 81 6.53 -8.70 1.67
CA GLU A 81 5.92 -10.00 1.97
C GLU A 81 4.40 -9.87 1.96
N LEU A 82 3.73 -10.66 1.13
CA LEU A 82 2.28 -10.65 1.01
C LEU A 82 1.59 -11.08 2.30
N SER A 83 0.57 -10.31 2.72
CA SER A 83 -0.18 -10.55 3.97
C SER A 83 -1.53 -11.25 3.71
N LEU A 84 -1.58 -12.12 2.70
CA LEU A 84 -2.79 -12.84 2.34
C LEU A 84 -2.97 -14.12 3.15
N ALA A 85 -4.23 -14.49 3.38
CA ALA A 85 -4.59 -15.78 3.96
C ALA A 85 -4.71 -16.83 2.85
N PRO A 86 -3.73 -17.74 2.67
CA PRO A 86 -3.63 -18.59 1.48
C PRO A 86 -4.79 -19.58 1.34
N HIS A 87 -5.43 -19.96 2.45
CA HIS A 87 -6.54 -20.91 2.48
C HIS A 87 -7.91 -20.27 2.17
N LEU A 88 -7.99 -18.95 2.23
CA LEU A 88 -9.20 -18.20 1.89
C LEU A 88 -9.27 -17.92 0.39
N SER A 89 -10.48 -17.63 -0.10
CA SER A 89 -10.73 -17.18 -1.46
C SER A 89 -10.24 -15.76 -1.72
N ILE A 90 -10.23 -15.36 -2.98
CA ILE A 90 -9.89 -13.98 -3.40
C ILE A 90 -10.83 -12.99 -2.70
N GLU A 91 -12.15 -13.20 -2.79
CA GLU A 91 -13.14 -12.27 -2.21
C GLU A 91 -13.05 -12.17 -0.69
N GLU A 92 -12.80 -13.29 0.00
CA GLU A 92 -12.59 -13.30 1.45
C GLU A 92 -11.32 -12.53 1.81
N ASN A 93 -10.22 -12.68 1.06
CA ASN A 93 -8.99 -11.92 1.29
C ASN A 93 -9.20 -10.42 1.05
N ILE A 94 -9.89 -10.03 -0.03
CA ILE A 94 -10.14 -8.62 -0.36
C ILE A 94 -10.88 -7.91 0.78
N LEU A 95 -11.86 -8.55 1.39
CA LEU A 95 -12.68 -7.94 2.44
C LEU A 95 -12.33 -8.37 3.86
N LEU A 96 -11.23 -9.10 4.05
CA LEU A 96 -10.80 -9.59 5.35
C LEU A 96 -10.63 -8.45 6.37
N GLY A 97 -11.43 -8.54 7.46
CA GLY A 97 -11.46 -7.55 8.54
C GLY A 97 -12.32 -6.31 8.28
N ILE A 98 -13.05 -6.29 7.14
CA ILE A 98 -14.03 -5.26 6.78
C ILE A 98 -15.32 -5.89 6.18
N GLU A 99 -15.54 -7.15 6.51
CA GLU A 99 -16.64 -7.92 5.94
C GLU A 99 -17.98 -7.26 6.26
N PRO A 100 -18.83 -7.01 5.23
CA PRO A 100 -20.18 -6.54 5.44
C PRO A 100 -20.96 -7.57 6.29
N SER A 101 -21.53 -7.12 7.40
CA SER A 101 -22.27 -7.98 8.30
C SER A 101 -23.55 -7.32 8.82
N LYS A 102 -24.55 -8.14 9.16
CA LYS A 102 -25.76 -7.70 9.86
C LYS A 102 -25.91 -8.55 11.13
N GLY A 103 -25.48 -7.96 12.24
CA GLY A 103 -25.32 -8.72 13.49
C GLY A 103 -24.22 -9.79 13.33
N PRO A 104 -24.47 -11.05 13.69
CA PRO A 104 -23.48 -12.12 13.57
C PRO A 104 -23.38 -12.74 12.15
N PHE A 105 -24.19 -12.29 11.18
CA PHE A 105 -24.26 -12.89 9.85
C PHE A 105 -23.53 -12.04 8.80
N LEU A 106 -22.71 -12.70 7.99
CA LEU A 106 -22.05 -12.08 6.83
C LEU A 106 -23.07 -11.84 5.71
N GLN A 107 -22.94 -10.71 5.03
CA GLN A 107 -23.76 -10.35 3.87
C GLN A 107 -23.03 -10.74 2.57
N TRP A 108 -23.14 -12.00 2.17
CA TRP A 108 -22.43 -12.57 1.04
C TRP A 108 -22.68 -11.84 -0.28
N ASP A 109 -23.90 -11.40 -0.54
CA ASP A 109 -24.23 -10.63 -1.76
C ASP A 109 -23.41 -9.33 -1.85
N GLU A 110 -23.23 -8.65 -0.72
CA GLU A 110 -22.45 -7.43 -0.66
C GLU A 110 -20.95 -7.73 -0.72
N ILE A 111 -20.50 -8.85 -0.17
CA ILE A 111 -19.12 -9.35 -0.29
C ILE A 111 -18.80 -9.61 -1.77
N HIS A 112 -19.60 -10.41 -2.45
CA HIS A 112 -19.43 -10.70 -3.88
C HIS A 112 -19.42 -9.43 -4.74
N LYS A 113 -20.31 -8.48 -4.45
CA LYS A 113 -20.42 -7.21 -5.18
C LYS A 113 -19.18 -6.35 -5.01
N ARG A 114 -18.72 -6.13 -3.78
CA ARG A 114 -17.56 -5.29 -3.46
C ARG A 114 -16.26 -5.90 -3.96
N ALA A 115 -16.05 -7.18 -3.64
CA ALA A 115 -14.87 -7.89 -4.10
C ALA A 115 -14.80 -7.94 -5.63
N GLY A 116 -15.91 -8.28 -6.30
CA GLY A 116 -15.99 -8.28 -7.76
C GLY A 116 -15.72 -6.91 -8.39
N ALA A 117 -16.15 -5.81 -7.76
CA ALA A 117 -15.82 -4.46 -8.22
C ALA A 117 -14.32 -4.18 -8.13
N ALA A 118 -13.67 -4.52 -7.01
CA ALA A 118 -12.24 -4.36 -6.82
C ALA A 118 -11.42 -5.26 -7.78
N MET A 119 -11.83 -6.51 -7.97
CA MET A 119 -11.21 -7.43 -8.93
C MET A 119 -11.24 -6.88 -10.35
N ARG A 120 -12.40 -6.36 -10.79
CA ARG A 120 -12.53 -5.75 -12.13
C ARG A 120 -11.62 -4.53 -12.28
N GLN A 121 -11.52 -3.71 -11.26
CA GLN A 121 -10.68 -2.52 -11.29
C GLN A 121 -9.19 -2.85 -11.46
N LEU A 122 -8.76 -4.02 -11.02
CA LEU A 122 -7.36 -4.47 -11.04
C LEU A 122 -7.09 -5.57 -12.08
N GLY A 123 -8.00 -5.80 -13.01
CA GLY A 123 -7.78 -6.75 -14.11
C GLY A 123 -7.81 -8.23 -13.71
N LEU A 124 -8.34 -8.57 -12.52
CA LEU A 124 -8.51 -9.95 -12.05
C LEU A 124 -9.79 -10.64 -12.59
N ASN A 125 -10.35 -10.15 -13.69
CA ASN A 125 -11.62 -10.63 -14.26
C ASN A 125 -11.58 -12.09 -14.73
N HIS A 126 -10.40 -12.63 -14.98
CA HIS A 126 -10.19 -14.01 -15.44
C HIS A 126 -10.24 -15.02 -14.29
N GLN A 127 -10.18 -14.56 -13.04
CA GLN A 127 -10.26 -15.39 -11.85
C GLN A 127 -11.69 -15.40 -11.28
N ALA A 128 -12.14 -16.56 -10.79
CA ALA A 128 -13.39 -16.63 -10.02
C ALA A 128 -13.17 -16.04 -8.61
N PRO A 129 -14.11 -15.25 -8.06
CA PRO A 129 -13.97 -14.69 -6.70
C PRO A 129 -13.73 -15.76 -5.62
N SER A 130 -14.28 -16.96 -5.82
CA SER A 130 -14.13 -18.12 -4.92
C SER A 130 -12.80 -18.88 -5.08
N THR A 131 -11.93 -18.47 -6.02
CA THR A 131 -10.60 -19.10 -6.21
C THR A 131 -9.75 -18.92 -4.97
N ARG A 132 -9.11 -19.98 -4.48
CA ARG A 132 -8.21 -19.93 -3.33
C ARG A 132 -6.92 -19.19 -3.68
N VAL A 133 -6.51 -18.27 -2.82
CA VAL A 133 -5.30 -17.46 -3.02
C VAL A 133 -4.03 -18.31 -3.16
N ALA A 134 -3.93 -19.43 -2.44
CA ALA A 134 -2.80 -20.34 -2.55
C ALA A 134 -2.56 -20.91 -3.97
N THR A 135 -3.55 -20.87 -4.86
CA THR A 135 -3.43 -21.39 -6.24
C THR A 135 -3.02 -20.32 -7.25
N LEU A 136 -2.96 -19.08 -6.82
CA LEU A 136 -2.59 -17.94 -7.66
C LEU A 136 -1.07 -17.81 -7.82
N SER A 137 -0.64 -17.27 -8.94
CA SER A 137 0.74 -16.79 -9.10
C SER A 137 1.05 -15.64 -8.13
N ILE A 138 2.33 -15.40 -7.87
CA ILE A 138 2.75 -14.28 -6.99
C ILE A 138 2.23 -12.94 -7.51
N ALA A 139 2.27 -12.73 -8.82
CA ALA A 139 1.74 -11.52 -9.46
C ALA A 139 0.23 -11.36 -9.20
N GLU A 140 -0.57 -12.42 -9.34
CA GLU A 140 -2.00 -12.38 -9.05
C GLU A 140 -2.28 -12.17 -7.55
N GLN A 141 -1.49 -12.76 -6.68
CA GLN A 141 -1.57 -12.51 -5.24
C GLN A 141 -1.32 -11.02 -4.92
N GLN A 142 -0.34 -10.39 -5.55
CA GLN A 142 -0.13 -8.95 -5.43
C GLN A 142 -1.35 -8.13 -5.89
N LEU A 143 -1.98 -8.53 -6.99
CA LEU A 143 -3.23 -7.87 -7.44
C LEU A 143 -4.37 -8.04 -6.42
N VAL A 144 -4.43 -9.16 -5.69
CA VAL A 144 -5.40 -9.35 -4.58
C VAL A 144 -5.11 -8.39 -3.43
N GLU A 145 -3.84 -8.16 -3.06
CA GLU A 145 -3.45 -7.15 -2.05
C GLU A 145 -3.86 -5.73 -2.48
N LEU A 146 -3.61 -5.38 -3.75
CA LEU A 146 -4.05 -4.10 -4.32
C LEU A 146 -5.58 -4.00 -4.31
N ALA A 147 -6.30 -5.07 -4.67
CA ALA A 147 -7.76 -5.11 -4.64
C ALA A 147 -8.32 -4.89 -3.23
N ARG A 148 -7.65 -5.46 -2.21
CA ARG A 148 -7.98 -5.21 -0.80
C ARG A 148 -7.81 -3.74 -0.43
N ALA A 149 -6.72 -3.09 -0.83
CA ALA A 149 -6.49 -1.67 -0.59
C ALA A 149 -7.58 -0.79 -1.24
N VAL A 150 -7.92 -1.09 -2.50
CA VAL A 150 -8.97 -0.39 -3.24
C VAL A 150 -10.35 -0.62 -2.62
N ALA A 151 -10.67 -1.85 -2.21
CA ALA A 151 -11.97 -2.19 -1.60
C ALA A 151 -12.22 -1.47 -0.26
N VAL A 152 -11.15 -1.17 0.49
CA VAL A 152 -11.21 -0.35 1.72
C VAL A 152 -11.44 1.14 1.40
N GLY A 153 -11.22 1.57 0.15
CA GLY A 153 -11.32 2.97 -0.26
C GLY A 153 -10.09 3.78 0.14
N CYS A 154 -8.89 3.21 -0.02
CA CYS A 154 -7.66 3.95 0.24
C CYS A 154 -7.54 5.16 -0.70
N ARG A 155 -6.83 6.19 -0.24
CA ARG A 155 -6.43 7.37 -1.01
C ARG A 155 -4.91 7.43 -1.19
N VAL A 156 -4.20 6.92 -0.20
CA VAL A 156 -2.74 6.80 -0.21
C VAL A 156 -2.39 5.32 -0.25
N LEU A 157 -1.72 4.92 -1.30
CA LEU A 157 -1.26 3.55 -1.53
C LEU A 157 0.26 3.51 -1.40
N VAL A 158 0.77 2.77 -0.44
CA VAL A 158 2.21 2.56 -0.25
C VAL A 158 2.58 1.17 -0.76
N LEU A 159 3.54 1.11 -1.66
CA LEU A 159 4.09 -0.12 -2.24
C LEU A 159 5.54 -0.27 -1.81
N ASP A 160 5.83 -1.26 -0.97
CA ASP A 160 7.18 -1.50 -0.43
C ASP A 160 7.87 -2.61 -1.23
N GLU A 161 8.80 -2.24 -2.11
CA GLU A 161 9.56 -3.11 -3.02
C GLU A 161 8.68 -4.14 -3.78
N PRO A 162 7.63 -3.70 -4.49
CA PRO A 162 6.60 -4.60 -5.01
C PRO A 162 7.07 -5.48 -6.17
N THR A 163 8.24 -5.25 -6.73
CA THR A 163 8.79 -5.95 -7.89
C THR A 163 9.74 -7.08 -7.55
N SER A 164 10.15 -7.19 -6.29
CA SER A 164 11.25 -8.07 -5.84
C SER A 164 11.10 -9.56 -6.20
N SER A 165 9.88 -10.05 -6.43
CA SER A 165 9.57 -11.45 -6.74
C SER A 165 8.83 -11.63 -8.06
N LEU A 166 8.79 -10.59 -8.91
CA LEU A 166 8.04 -10.58 -10.16
C LEU A 166 8.92 -10.83 -11.38
N SER A 167 8.33 -11.44 -12.41
CA SER A 167 8.91 -11.48 -13.75
C SER A 167 8.85 -10.09 -14.41
N ARG A 168 9.70 -9.84 -15.43
CA ARG A 168 9.69 -8.58 -16.18
C ARG A 168 8.31 -8.23 -16.74
N THR A 169 7.63 -9.22 -17.31
CA THR A 169 6.27 -9.03 -17.85
C THR A 169 5.27 -8.63 -16.76
N ASP A 170 5.40 -9.20 -15.55
CA ASP A 170 4.52 -8.87 -14.43
C ASP A 170 4.82 -7.46 -13.89
N ILE A 171 6.09 -7.03 -13.89
CA ILE A 171 6.51 -5.67 -13.53
C ILE A 171 5.87 -4.66 -14.49
N GLU A 172 5.93 -4.88 -15.80
CA GLU A 172 5.31 -4.00 -16.80
C GLU A 172 3.79 -3.88 -16.59
N ARG A 173 3.12 -4.99 -16.27
CA ARG A 173 1.69 -4.99 -15.91
C ARG A 173 1.41 -4.22 -14.64
N LEU A 174 2.23 -4.39 -13.61
CA LEU A 174 2.10 -3.67 -12.34
C LEU A 174 2.28 -2.17 -12.56
N PHE A 175 3.27 -1.74 -13.35
CA PHE A 175 3.49 -0.31 -13.65
C PHE A 175 2.33 0.30 -14.42
N SER A 176 1.78 -0.43 -15.41
CA SER A 176 0.56 0.00 -16.10
C SER A 176 -0.61 0.21 -15.12
N LEU A 177 -0.80 -0.73 -14.19
CA LEU A 177 -1.84 -0.64 -13.17
C LEU A 177 -1.63 0.51 -12.19
N ILE A 178 -0.38 0.74 -11.76
CA ILE A 178 -0.03 1.89 -10.91
C ILE A 178 -0.36 3.20 -11.63
N GLY A 179 -0.05 3.29 -12.93
CA GLY A 179 -0.44 4.43 -13.77
C GLY A 179 -1.95 4.65 -13.82
N GLU A 180 -2.74 3.58 -14.00
CA GLU A 180 -4.20 3.66 -13.97
C GLU A 180 -4.74 4.13 -12.60
N LEU A 181 -4.16 3.67 -11.50
CA LEU A 181 -4.55 4.10 -10.16
C LEU A 181 -4.20 5.58 -9.94
N ARG A 182 -3.00 6.02 -10.34
CA ARG A 182 -2.60 7.42 -10.34
C ARG A 182 -3.61 8.29 -11.11
N ASP A 183 -3.97 7.89 -12.33
CA ASP A 183 -4.88 8.65 -13.19
C ASP A 183 -6.31 8.73 -12.62
N ARG A 184 -6.67 7.79 -11.72
CA ARG A 184 -7.91 7.82 -10.92
C ARG A 184 -7.79 8.67 -9.64
N GLY A 185 -6.65 9.33 -9.41
CA GLY A 185 -6.43 10.23 -8.29
C GLY A 185 -5.84 9.62 -7.03
N TYR A 186 -5.38 8.36 -7.07
CA TYR A 186 -4.66 7.79 -5.94
C TYR A 186 -3.30 8.48 -5.76
N ALA A 187 -2.92 8.77 -4.52
CA ALA A 187 -1.57 9.15 -4.16
C ALA A 187 -0.76 7.87 -3.92
N VAL A 188 0.25 7.61 -4.75
CA VAL A 188 1.04 6.38 -4.66
C VAL A 188 2.43 6.68 -4.14
N VAL A 189 2.84 6.04 -3.06
CA VAL A 189 4.24 6.02 -2.58
C VAL A 189 4.88 4.73 -3.05
N TYR A 190 5.85 4.83 -3.94
CA TYR A 190 6.56 3.69 -4.50
C TYR A 190 7.95 3.59 -3.89
N ILE A 191 8.20 2.54 -3.11
CA ILE A 191 9.51 2.33 -2.46
C ILE A 191 10.31 1.34 -3.29
N SER A 192 11.50 1.75 -3.71
CA SER A 192 12.43 0.87 -4.41
C SER A 192 13.86 1.33 -4.16
N HIS A 193 14.80 0.41 -4.32
CA HIS A 193 16.23 0.72 -4.41
C HIS A 193 16.74 0.64 -5.86
N PHE A 194 15.88 0.31 -6.82
CA PHE A 194 16.20 0.24 -8.25
C PHE A 194 15.85 1.55 -8.96
N LEU A 195 16.85 2.32 -9.35
CA LEU A 195 16.66 3.61 -10.03
C LEU A 195 15.98 3.47 -11.40
N GLU A 196 16.13 2.33 -12.06
CA GLU A 196 15.52 2.07 -13.37
C GLU A 196 13.99 2.00 -13.24
N GLU A 197 13.49 1.29 -12.24
CA GLU A 197 12.05 1.22 -11.95
C GLU A 197 11.46 2.59 -11.63
N VAL A 198 12.18 3.35 -10.80
CA VAL A 198 11.74 4.69 -10.39
C VAL A 198 11.60 5.62 -11.58
N LYS A 199 12.55 5.59 -12.53
CA LYS A 199 12.48 6.39 -13.76
C LYS A 199 11.28 6.03 -14.63
N GLU A 200 10.84 4.77 -14.57
CA GLU A 200 9.75 4.28 -15.40
C GLU A 200 8.38 4.59 -14.79
N VAL A 201 8.24 4.50 -13.46
CA VAL A 201 6.93 4.54 -12.80
C VAL A 201 6.62 5.86 -12.08
N ALA A 202 7.63 6.62 -11.64
CA ALA A 202 7.45 7.75 -10.74
C ALA A 202 7.42 9.11 -11.45
N ASP A 203 6.52 9.97 -10.99
CA ASP A 203 6.45 11.37 -11.40
C ASP A 203 7.49 12.23 -10.65
N ARG A 204 7.74 11.94 -9.37
CA ARG A 204 8.71 12.60 -8.49
C ARG A 204 9.36 11.59 -7.56
N PHE A 205 10.48 11.96 -6.96
CA PHE A 205 11.15 11.12 -5.97
C PHE A 205 11.82 11.90 -4.85
N ASN A 206 11.95 11.25 -3.70
CA ASN A 206 12.81 11.66 -2.59
C ASN A 206 13.87 10.59 -2.36
N GLY A 207 15.11 11.02 -2.17
CA GLY A 207 16.18 10.16 -1.69
C GLY A 207 16.31 10.25 -0.17
N LEU A 208 16.34 9.10 0.50
CA LEU A 208 16.60 9.00 1.93
C LEU A 208 17.95 8.35 2.14
N ARG A 209 18.81 8.99 2.93
CA ARG A 209 20.13 8.48 3.28
C ARG A 209 20.41 8.75 4.75
N ASP A 210 20.70 7.70 5.51
CA ASP A 210 21.05 7.77 6.94
C ASP A 210 20.01 8.52 7.81
N GLY A 211 18.71 8.37 7.48
CA GLY A 211 17.62 9.05 8.16
C GLY A 211 17.47 10.50 7.76
#